data_bed45c16e4b2c9d3a61fe1c20f6295ba
#
_entry.id   bed45c16e4b2c9d3a61fe1c20f6295ba
#
_cell.length_a   1.000
_cell.length_b   1.000
_cell.length_c   1.000
_cell.angle_alpha   90.00
_cell.angle_beta   90.00
_cell.angle_gamma   90.00
#
_symmetry.space_group_name_H-M   'P 1'
#
loop_
_entity.id
_entity.type
_entity.pdbx_description
1 polymer ?
#
loop_
_entity_poly.entity_id
_entity_poly.type
_entity_poly.pdbx_seq_one_letter_code
_entity_poly.pdbx_strand_id
1 'polypeptide(L)'
;MKITKIDVLRCPPEYRGWTPILCRIYTDEGIYGDGEASLGFDDAQTAAFGIVQDHAKCIIGMNPLEHEIIWDKLYRKTFWGQNGGPVINAGISAIDIALRDIKGKYYNAPVYELLGGKRRESLRAYASQLQFGYGTVLEPARTVEAYANEAKKAVADGFDAV
;
A
#
# COMPACT_ATOMS: atom_id res chain seq x y z
N MET A 1 -16.72 -7.52 -16.75
CA MET A 1 -16.47 -7.06 -15.35
C MET A 1 -16.40 -5.54 -15.31
N LYS A 2 -17.02 -4.93 -14.33
CA LYS A 2 -16.99 -3.47 -14.10
C LYS A 2 -16.79 -3.16 -12.63
N ILE A 3 -16.07 -2.10 -12.35
CA ILE A 3 -15.93 -1.54 -11.00
C ILE A 3 -17.27 -0.94 -10.58
N THR A 4 -17.83 -1.42 -9.47
CA THR A 4 -19.15 -0.97 -8.98
C THR A 4 -19.06 -0.06 -7.77
N LYS A 5 -18.07 -0.28 -6.91
CA LYS A 5 -17.89 0.46 -5.66
C LYS A 5 -16.42 0.46 -5.27
N ILE A 6 -15.98 1.49 -4.58
CA ILE A 6 -14.66 1.55 -3.96
C ILE A 6 -14.82 2.09 -2.54
N ASP A 7 -14.39 1.31 -1.57
CA ASP A 7 -14.28 1.72 -0.19
C ASP A 7 -12.85 2.18 0.10
N VAL A 8 -12.73 3.35 0.69
CA VAL A 8 -11.47 3.88 1.20
C VAL A 8 -11.58 3.91 2.71
N LEU A 9 -10.69 3.20 3.38
CA LEU A 9 -10.71 3.00 4.81
C LEU A 9 -9.47 3.64 5.41
N ARG A 10 -9.66 4.34 6.52
CA ARG A 10 -8.59 4.86 7.33
C ARG A 10 -8.60 4.12 8.66
N CYS A 11 -7.50 3.47 9.00
CA CYS A 11 -7.37 2.82 10.30
C CYS A 11 -7.39 3.87 11.44
N PRO A 12 -7.92 3.54 12.62
CA PRO A 12 -7.90 4.46 13.76
C PRO A 12 -6.47 4.84 14.14
N PRO A 13 -6.25 6.07 14.67
CA PRO A 13 -4.92 6.60 14.98
C PRO A 13 -4.28 6.00 16.23
N GLU A 14 -4.72 4.83 16.67
CA GLU A 14 -4.20 4.13 17.86
C GLU A 14 -2.77 3.62 17.70
N TYR A 15 -2.26 3.58 16.48
CA TYR A 15 -0.93 3.12 16.14
C TYR A 15 0.07 4.28 15.97
N ARG A 16 0.25 5.11 17.00
CA ARG A 16 1.36 6.06 17.15
C ARG A 16 1.94 6.60 15.82
N GLY A 17 1.13 7.34 15.06
CA GLY A 17 1.57 7.99 13.82
C GLY A 17 1.48 7.13 12.57
N TRP A 18 1.22 5.83 12.66
CA TRP A 18 0.97 4.99 11.49
C TRP A 18 -0.53 4.74 11.33
N THR A 19 -1.11 5.29 10.27
CA THR A 19 -2.53 5.13 9.94
C THR A 19 -2.64 4.62 8.51
N PRO A 20 -2.68 3.31 8.28
CA PRO A 20 -2.83 2.76 6.94
C PRO A 20 -4.09 3.27 6.24
N ILE A 21 -3.96 3.63 4.99
CA ILE A 21 -5.05 4.03 4.11
C ILE A 21 -5.29 2.87 3.15
N LEU A 22 -6.37 2.15 3.37
CA LEU A 22 -6.73 0.97 2.60
C LEU A 22 -7.75 1.31 1.52
N CYS A 23 -7.66 0.62 0.39
CA CYS A 23 -8.56 0.74 -0.74
C CYS A 23 -9.11 -0.64 -1.09
N ARG A 24 -10.43 -0.81 -1.12
CA ARG A 24 -11.08 -2.01 -1.62
C ARG A 24 -11.95 -1.68 -2.83
N ILE A 25 -11.66 -2.32 -3.96
CA ILE A 25 -12.38 -2.18 -5.21
C ILE A 25 -13.29 -3.39 -5.40
N TYR A 26 -14.59 -3.14 -5.59
CA TYR A 26 -15.59 -4.17 -5.85
C TYR A 26 -15.99 -4.20 -7.32
N THR A 27 -16.38 -5.37 -7.80
CA THR A 27 -16.84 -5.58 -9.17
C THR A 27 -18.27 -6.13 -9.23
N ASP A 28 -18.91 -6.03 -10.39
CA ASP A 28 -20.21 -6.61 -10.68
C ASP A 28 -20.22 -8.15 -10.74
N GLU A 29 -19.05 -8.78 -10.75
CA GLU A 29 -18.89 -10.24 -10.76
C GLU A 29 -18.55 -10.81 -9.36
N GLY A 30 -18.60 -9.98 -8.31
CA GLY A 30 -18.34 -10.40 -6.93
C GLY A 30 -16.86 -10.54 -6.56
N ILE A 31 -15.95 -10.36 -7.50
CA ILE A 31 -14.51 -10.30 -7.23
C ILE A 31 -14.19 -8.92 -6.65
N TYR A 32 -13.35 -8.88 -5.64
CA TYR A 32 -12.83 -7.63 -5.10
C TYR A 32 -11.32 -7.71 -4.93
N GLY A 33 -10.67 -6.55 -4.91
CA GLY A 33 -9.24 -6.43 -4.65
C GLY A 33 -8.93 -5.37 -3.62
N ASP A 34 -7.85 -5.60 -2.90
CA ASP A 34 -7.36 -4.74 -1.83
C ASP A 34 -6.04 -4.10 -2.21
N GLY A 35 -5.89 -2.83 -1.81
CA GLY A 35 -4.66 -2.07 -1.98
C GLY A 35 -4.45 -1.11 -0.81
N GLU A 36 -3.26 -0.55 -0.73
CA GLU A 36 -2.87 0.40 0.31
C GLU A 36 -2.15 1.59 -0.30
N ALA A 37 -2.52 2.80 0.14
CA ALA A 37 -1.77 4.00 -0.16
C ALA A 37 -0.57 4.11 0.80
N SER A 38 0.62 4.39 0.26
CA SER A 38 1.73 4.87 1.08
C SER A 38 1.37 6.19 1.77
N LEU A 39 2.27 6.75 2.58
CA LEU A 39 2.04 7.97 3.36
C LEU A 39 1.08 7.79 4.55
N GLY A 40 0.97 6.57 5.06
CA GLY A 40 0.22 6.26 6.28
C GLY A 40 0.90 6.73 7.57
N PHE A 41 2.11 7.31 7.50
CA PHE A 41 2.88 7.78 8.64
C PHE A 41 2.84 9.31 8.73
N ASP A 42 2.68 9.83 9.97
CA ASP A 42 2.72 11.25 10.32
C ASP A 42 1.64 12.10 9.60
N ASP A 43 1.99 13.25 9.02
CA ASP A 43 1.05 14.30 8.61
C ASP A 43 0.33 14.06 7.26
N ALA A 44 0.83 13.20 6.40
CA ALA A 44 0.33 13.04 5.03
C ALA A 44 -0.93 12.15 4.90
N GLN A 45 -1.38 11.52 5.97
CA GLN A 45 -2.47 10.55 5.98
C GLN A 45 -3.79 11.10 5.41
N THR A 46 -4.17 12.32 5.79
CA THR A 46 -5.41 12.94 5.31
C THR A 46 -5.34 13.23 3.82
N ALA A 47 -4.18 13.65 3.32
CA ALA A 47 -3.96 13.87 1.89
C ALA A 47 -4.02 12.57 1.11
N ALA A 48 -3.39 11.51 1.62
CA ALA A 48 -3.44 10.17 1.02
C ALA A 48 -4.88 9.62 0.97
N PHE A 49 -5.63 9.74 2.06
CA PHE A 49 -7.03 9.34 2.10
C PHE A 49 -7.88 10.10 1.08
N GLY A 50 -7.75 11.42 1.00
CA GLY A 50 -8.49 12.27 0.07
C GLY A 50 -8.19 11.96 -1.39
N ILE A 51 -6.91 11.77 -1.75
CA ILE A 51 -6.55 11.49 -3.15
C ILE A 51 -7.04 10.11 -3.61
N VAL A 52 -7.03 9.09 -2.75
CA VAL A 52 -7.62 7.78 -3.10
C VAL A 52 -9.11 7.92 -3.36
N GLN A 53 -9.84 8.70 -2.54
CA GLN A 53 -11.27 8.96 -2.75
C GLN A 53 -11.54 9.69 -4.07
N ASP A 54 -10.72 10.67 -4.44
CA ASP A 54 -10.89 11.41 -5.69
C ASP A 54 -10.56 10.54 -6.90
N HIS A 55 -9.50 9.76 -6.85
CA HIS A 55 -9.17 8.79 -7.91
C HIS A 55 -10.25 7.71 -8.05
N ALA A 56 -10.83 7.24 -6.94
CA ALA A 56 -11.92 6.26 -6.94
C ALA A 56 -13.10 6.72 -7.79
N LYS A 57 -13.52 7.98 -7.68
CA LYS A 57 -14.61 8.56 -8.47
C LYS A 57 -14.37 8.49 -9.97
N CYS A 58 -13.11 8.59 -10.38
CA CYS A 58 -12.72 8.62 -11.80
C CYS A 58 -12.86 7.27 -12.49
N ILE A 59 -12.88 6.16 -11.76
CA ILE A 59 -12.74 4.81 -12.32
C ILE A 59 -13.97 3.92 -12.15
N ILE A 60 -15.02 4.40 -11.48
CA ILE A 60 -16.30 3.66 -11.39
C ILE A 60 -16.83 3.37 -12.81
N GLY A 61 -17.28 2.13 -13.04
CA GLY A 61 -17.79 1.62 -14.30
C GLY A 61 -16.71 1.15 -15.29
N MET A 62 -15.44 1.36 -15.01
CA MET A 62 -14.34 0.87 -15.84
C MET A 62 -14.10 -0.63 -15.64
N ASN A 63 -13.46 -1.27 -16.61
CA ASN A 63 -13.05 -2.67 -16.52
C ASN A 63 -11.76 -2.77 -15.67
N PRO A 64 -11.78 -3.44 -14.51
CA PRO A 64 -10.60 -3.53 -13.63
C PRO A 64 -9.44 -4.34 -14.22
N LEU A 65 -9.68 -5.17 -15.23
CA LEU A 65 -8.62 -5.92 -15.90
C LEU A 65 -7.75 -5.05 -16.81
N GLU A 66 -8.25 -3.88 -17.19
CA GLU A 66 -7.56 -2.88 -18.02
C GLU A 66 -6.77 -1.89 -17.14
N HIS A 67 -5.98 -2.41 -16.20
CA HIS A 67 -5.28 -1.60 -15.19
C HIS A 67 -4.35 -0.55 -15.79
N GLU A 68 -3.71 -0.80 -16.93
CA GLU A 68 -2.88 0.18 -17.63
C GLU A 68 -3.70 1.38 -18.15
N ILE A 69 -4.90 1.12 -18.65
CA ILE A 69 -5.81 2.19 -19.10
C ILE A 69 -6.28 3.04 -17.91
N ILE A 70 -6.55 2.38 -16.77
CA ILE A 70 -6.92 3.06 -15.54
C ILE A 70 -5.74 3.90 -15.02
N TRP A 71 -4.54 3.33 -15.00
CA TRP A 71 -3.33 4.04 -14.60
C TRP A 71 -3.08 5.28 -15.48
N ASP A 72 -3.17 5.11 -16.80
CA ASP A 72 -3.02 6.22 -17.77
C ASP A 72 -4.06 7.31 -17.55
N LYS A 73 -5.30 6.93 -17.25
CA LYS A 73 -6.36 7.88 -16.93
C LYS A 73 -6.04 8.69 -15.67
N LEU A 74 -5.61 8.03 -14.60
CA LEU A 74 -5.31 8.69 -13.33
C LEU A 74 -4.08 9.59 -13.42
N TYR A 75 -3.03 9.13 -14.11
CA TYR A 75 -1.77 9.87 -14.23
C TYR A 75 -1.83 10.97 -15.29
N ARG A 76 -2.33 10.68 -16.50
CA ARG A 76 -2.24 11.60 -17.65
C ARG A 76 -3.48 12.43 -17.90
N LYS A 77 -4.66 11.94 -17.52
CA LYS A 77 -5.94 12.60 -17.84
C LYS A 77 -6.55 13.38 -16.69
N THR A 78 -6.01 13.28 -15.49
CA THR A 78 -6.34 14.19 -14.40
C THR A 78 -5.39 15.39 -14.43
N PHE A 79 -5.91 16.57 -14.13
CA PHE A 79 -5.12 17.80 -14.24
C PHE A 79 -3.83 17.77 -13.41
N TRP A 80 -3.92 17.35 -12.15
CA TRP A 80 -2.77 17.28 -11.23
C TRP A 80 -1.97 15.99 -11.32
N GLY A 81 -2.48 14.97 -11.99
CA GLY A 81 -1.80 13.68 -12.13
C GLY A 81 -0.45 13.79 -12.83
N GLN A 82 -0.39 14.61 -13.88
CA GLN A 82 0.82 14.75 -14.72
C GLN A 82 2.05 15.28 -13.97
N ASN A 83 1.86 16.01 -12.90
CA ASN A 83 2.96 16.46 -12.06
C ASN A 83 3.42 15.40 -11.05
N GLY A 84 2.60 14.37 -10.84
CA GLY A 84 2.91 13.31 -9.88
C GLY A 84 3.03 13.81 -8.45
N GLY A 85 4.14 13.46 -7.82
CA GLY A 85 4.39 13.74 -6.41
C GLY A 85 3.88 12.63 -5.51
N PRO A 86 4.32 12.61 -4.24
CA PRO A 86 4.08 11.46 -3.35
C PRO A 86 2.59 11.22 -3.08
N VAL A 87 1.78 12.27 -2.94
CA VAL A 87 0.35 12.14 -2.64
C VAL A 87 -0.40 11.54 -3.83
N ILE A 88 -0.20 12.09 -5.04
CA ILE A 88 -0.84 11.60 -6.26
C ILE A 88 -0.45 10.14 -6.52
N ASN A 89 0.84 9.84 -6.46
CA ASN A 89 1.34 8.49 -6.71
C ASN A 89 0.89 7.49 -5.65
N ALA A 90 0.75 7.89 -4.38
CA ALA A 90 0.18 7.04 -3.34
C ALA A 90 -1.27 6.63 -3.67
N GLY A 91 -2.09 7.57 -4.16
CA GLY A 91 -3.45 7.27 -4.59
C GLY A 91 -3.50 6.34 -5.80
N ILE A 92 -2.67 6.58 -6.82
CA ILE A 92 -2.57 5.69 -8.00
C ILE A 92 -2.11 4.30 -7.59
N SER A 93 -1.09 4.20 -6.71
CA SER A 93 -0.54 2.94 -6.23
C SER A 93 -1.58 2.10 -5.49
N ALA A 94 -2.36 2.70 -4.59
CA ALA A 94 -3.42 1.99 -3.88
C ALA A 94 -4.42 1.33 -4.84
N ILE A 95 -4.82 2.05 -5.87
CA ILE A 95 -5.74 1.56 -6.89
C ILE A 95 -5.07 0.48 -7.74
N ASP A 96 -3.85 0.69 -8.22
CA ASP A 96 -3.13 -0.29 -9.05
C ASP A 96 -2.90 -1.62 -8.32
N ILE A 97 -2.53 -1.57 -7.04
CA ILE A 97 -2.40 -2.78 -6.21
C ILE A 97 -3.73 -3.53 -6.14
N ALA A 98 -4.84 -2.83 -5.86
CA ALA A 98 -6.16 -3.45 -5.79
C ALA A 98 -6.61 -4.04 -7.15
N LEU A 99 -6.31 -3.38 -8.25
CA LEU A 99 -6.61 -3.89 -9.59
C LEU A 99 -5.80 -5.14 -9.93
N ARG A 100 -4.52 -5.19 -9.52
CA ARG A 100 -3.68 -6.38 -9.69
C ARG A 100 -4.15 -7.55 -8.83
N ASP A 101 -4.66 -7.29 -7.63
CA ASP A 101 -5.28 -8.31 -6.78
C ASP A 101 -6.56 -8.86 -7.44
N ILE A 102 -7.42 -8.01 -8.01
CA ILE A 102 -8.58 -8.45 -8.82
C ILE A 102 -8.12 -9.31 -9.99
N LYS A 103 -7.10 -8.87 -10.71
CA LYS A 103 -6.58 -9.58 -11.89
C LYS A 103 -6.01 -10.96 -11.52
N GLY A 104 -5.29 -11.04 -10.40
CA GLY A 104 -4.80 -12.31 -9.85
C GLY A 104 -5.93 -13.27 -9.51
N LYS A 105 -6.96 -12.79 -8.82
CA LYS A 105 -8.15 -13.57 -8.47
C LYS A 105 -8.93 -14.02 -9.70
N TYR A 106 -9.09 -13.14 -10.69
CA TYR A 106 -9.80 -13.45 -11.93
C TYR A 106 -9.11 -14.55 -12.73
N TYR A 107 -7.79 -14.51 -12.87
CA TYR A 107 -7.01 -15.53 -13.58
C TYR A 107 -6.62 -16.72 -12.71
N ASN A 108 -7.00 -16.72 -11.43
CA ASN A 108 -6.57 -17.71 -10.43
C ASN A 108 -5.04 -17.92 -10.43
N ALA A 109 -4.32 -16.81 -10.49
CA ALA A 109 -2.86 -16.77 -10.51
C ALA A 109 -2.32 -15.76 -9.50
N PRO A 110 -1.25 -16.06 -8.79
CA PRO A 110 -0.63 -15.10 -7.89
C PRO A 110 -0.04 -13.93 -8.68
N VAL A 111 -0.04 -12.73 -8.08
CA VAL A 111 0.38 -11.50 -8.77
C VAL A 111 1.80 -11.59 -9.33
N TYR A 112 2.72 -12.30 -8.66
CA TYR A 112 4.09 -12.44 -9.17
C TYR A 112 4.15 -13.17 -10.54
N GLU A 113 3.23 -14.10 -10.83
CA GLU A 113 3.14 -14.74 -12.14
C GLU A 113 2.70 -13.77 -13.23
N LEU A 114 1.74 -12.90 -12.89
CA LEU A 114 1.28 -11.83 -13.78
C LEU A 114 2.37 -10.76 -14.04
N LEU A 115 3.37 -10.67 -13.17
CA LEU A 115 4.51 -9.75 -13.26
C LEU A 115 5.76 -10.36 -13.89
N GLY A 116 5.67 -11.56 -14.48
CA GLY A 116 6.76 -12.20 -15.19
C GLY A 116 7.41 -13.38 -14.47
N GLY A 117 6.81 -13.88 -13.39
CA GLY A 117 7.20 -15.10 -12.73
C GLY A 117 8.06 -14.92 -11.47
N LYS A 118 8.27 -16.01 -10.78
CA LYS A 118 8.99 -16.08 -9.51
C LYS A 118 10.50 -16.07 -9.73
N ARG A 119 11.16 -15.02 -9.34
CA ARG A 119 12.61 -14.86 -9.51
C ARG A 119 13.43 -15.39 -8.32
N ARG A 120 12.84 -15.46 -7.12
CA ARG A 120 13.51 -15.89 -5.89
C ARG A 120 12.54 -16.64 -4.99
N GLU A 121 13.03 -17.68 -4.33
CA GLU A 121 12.27 -18.45 -3.34
C GLU A 121 12.20 -17.73 -1.98
N SER A 122 13.26 -17.00 -1.64
CA SER A 122 13.35 -16.24 -0.40
C SER A 122 14.03 -14.91 -0.62
N LEU A 123 13.73 -13.96 0.25
CA LEU A 123 14.35 -12.63 0.28
C LEU A 123 15.00 -12.42 1.65
N ARG A 124 16.20 -11.82 1.67
CA ARG A 124 16.79 -11.34 2.90
C ARG A 124 15.95 -10.18 3.44
N ALA A 125 15.53 -10.28 4.69
CA ALA A 125 14.84 -9.23 5.40
C ALA A 125 15.79 -8.49 6.35
N TYR A 126 15.46 -7.25 6.64
CA TYR A 126 16.13 -6.48 7.70
C TYR A 126 15.09 -5.97 8.70
N ALA A 127 15.52 -5.81 9.95
CA ALA A 127 14.69 -5.19 10.98
C ALA A 127 14.76 -3.67 10.85
N SER A 128 13.63 -3.05 10.58
CA SER A 128 13.50 -1.61 10.44
C SER A 128 13.00 -0.94 11.72
N GLN A 129 13.14 0.37 11.80
CA GLN A 129 12.52 1.21 12.83
C GLN A 129 13.06 1.02 14.27
N LEU A 130 14.31 0.61 14.45
CA LEU A 130 14.91 0.46 15.77
C LEU A 130 14.82 1.73 16.61
N GLN A 131 14.81 2.90 16.00
CA GLN A 131 14.67 4.20 16.66
C GLN A 131 13.30 4.40 17.34
N PHE A 132 12.28 3.67 16.92
CA PHE A 132 10.93 3.73 17.50
C PHE A 132 10.62 2.57 18.45
N GLY A 133 11.61 1.72 18.72
CA GLY A 133 11.45 0.46 19.42
C GLY A 133 11.14 -0.69 18.47
N TYR A 134 11.77 -1.84 18.72
CA TYR A 134 11.58 -3.05 17.93
C TYR A 134 10.53 -3.95 18.56
N GLY A 135 9.54 -4.37 17.77
CA GLY A 135 8.46 -5.25 18.19
C GLY A 135 7.11 -4.55 18.35
N THR A 136 6.25 -5.08 19.21
CA THR A 136 4.86 -4.63 19.35
C THR A 136 4.67 -3.39 20.21
N VAL A 137 5.64 -3.08 21.06
CA VAL A 137 5.60 -1.87 21.91
C VAL A 137 6.59 -0.87 21.36
N LEU A 138 6.06 0.16 20.71
CA LEU A 138 6.85 1.22 20.10
C LEU A 138 7.21 2.27 21.15
N GLU A 139 8.35 2.12 21.79
CA GLU A 139 8.95 3.15 22.64
C GLU A 139 10.21 3.70 21.97
N PRO A 140 10.27 5.02 21.68
CA PRO A 140 11.43 5.59 21.02
C PRO A 140 12.72 5.36 21.80
N ALA A 141 13.70 4.76 21.15
CA ALA A 141 15.04 4.63 21.69
C ALA A 141 15.70 6.01 21.73
N ARG A 142 16.06 6.48 22.93
CA ARG A 142 16.61 7.83 23.12
C ARG A 142 18.06 7.82 23.61
N THR A 143 18.60 6.65 23.91
CA THR A 143 19.98 6.48 24.35
C THR A 143 20.71 5.44 23.52
N VAL A 144 22.03 5.48 23.53
CA VAL A 144 22.87 4.50 22.81
C VAL A 144 22.57 3.08 23.29
N GLU A 145 22.35 2.90 24.59
CA GLU A 145 22.02 1.61 25.18
C GLU A 145 20.67 1.10 24.74
N ALA A 146 19.67 2.00 24.62
CA ALA A 146 18.35 1.65 24.11
C ALA A 146 18.43 1.16 22.67
N TYR A 147 19.13 1.87 21.79
CA TYR A 147 19.36 1.42 20.41
C TYR A 147 20.07 0.06 20.34
N ALA A 148 21.12 -0.11 21.14
CA ALA A 148 21.86 -1.38 21.20
C ALA A 148 20.98 -2.54 21.67
N ASN A 149 20.06 -2.29 22.60
CA ASN A 149 19.12 -3.31 23.07
C ASN A 149 18.07 -3.66 22.01
N GLU A 150 17.56 -2.69 21.28
CA GLU A 150 16.63 -2.96 20.15
C GLU A 150 17.33 -3.78 19.04
N ALA A 151 18.56 -3.44 18.70
CA ALA A 151 19.36 -4.23 17.75
C ALA A 151 19.59 -5.67 18.23
N LYS A 152 19.91 -5.87 19.53
CA LYS A 152 20.06 -7.21 20.10
C LYS A 152 18.78 -8.03 20.02
N LYS A 153 17.62 -7.43 20.24
CA LYS A 153 16.31 -8.11 20.06
C LYS A 153 16.14 -8.58 18.62
N ALA A 154 16.38 -7.69 17.65
CA ALA A 154 16.28 -8.03 16.23
C ALA A 154 17.21 -9.19 15.84
N VAL A 155 18.46 -9.19 16.33
CA VAL A 155 19.40 -10.29 16.11
C VAL A 155 18.92 -11.58 16.76
N ALA A 156 18.34 -11.51 17.97
CA ALA A 156 17.80 -12.68 18.67
C ALA A 156 16.61 -13.30 17.92
N ASP A 157 15.83 -12.48 17.18
CA ASP A 157 14.73 -12.93 16.32
C ASP A 157 15.21 -13.48 14.96
N GLY A 158 16.53 -13.49 14.72
CA GLY A 158 17.15 -14.09 13.54
C GLY A 158 17.43 -13.13 12.39
N PHE A 159 17.25 -11.81 12.57
CA PHE A 159 17.67 -10.84 11.56
C PHE A 159 19.19 -10.68 11.54
N ASP A 160 19.75 -10.67 10.34
CA ASP A 160 21.18 -10.45 10.10
C ASP A 160 21.48 -9.05 9.53
N ALA A 161 20.45 -8.20 9.45
CA ALA A 161 20.52 -6.82 9.01
C ALA A 161 19.54 -5.94 9.80
N VAL A 162 19.95 -4.73 10.11
CA VAL A 162 19.19 -3.72 10.83
C VAL A 162 19.39 -2.36 10.20
#